data_6bd7d9188c378b579bcaae4e89c8f201
#
_entry.id   6bd7d9188c378b579bcaae4e89c8f201
#
_cell.length_a   1.000
_cell.length_b   1.000
_cell.length_c   1.000
_cell.angle_alpha   90.00
_cell.angle_beta   90.00
_cell.angle_gamma   90.00
#
_symmetry.space_group_name_H-M   'P 1'
#
loop_
_entity.id
_entity.type
_entity.pdbx_description
1 polymer ?
#
loop_
_entity_poly.entity_id
_entity_poly.type
_entity_poly.pdbx_seq_one_letter_code
_entity_poly.pdbx_strand_id
1 'polypeptide(L)'
;MADQRTIIVTGCSSGIGAYCARALKADGWRVFATVRKETDLGLLEADGIETLVMDYTRQDTISALVTTVSERTGGHIDALFNNGAYGQPGAVEDLSTDVLREQFETNFFGWHELTRQVIPLMRARGQGRIVNCSSILGLVPYRFRGAYTASKFALEGLTITLRMELQDSGIHVSLIEPGPIATRFTANALAKIEEHVDLKHSAHAVEYRQQLARLNGTGPVNKHKLGPEAVYDVLKSALNAKNPRPHYLVTTPAKQGVLLKRLLPANLFYRLMRRLD
;
A
#
# COMPACT_ATOMS: atom_id res chain seq x y z
N MET A 1 -22.37 -2.51 26.20
CA MET A 1 -21.72 -3.27 25.11
C MET A 1 -20.40 -2.59 24.81
N ALA A 2 -19.27 -3.30 24.73
CA ALA A 2 -18.02 -2.69 24.33
C ALA A 2 -18.23 -2.08 22.93
N ASP A 3 -17.84 -0.81 22.78
CA ASP A 3 -18.00 -0.07 21.53
C ASP A 3 -17.22 -0.79 20.43
N GLN A 4 -17.88 -1.17 19.33
CA GLN A 4 -17.26 -1.95 18.25
C GLN A 4 -16.18 -1.10 17.57
N ARG A 5 -14.93 -1.56 17.55
CA ARG A 5 -13.82 -0.84 16.92
C ARG A 5 -14.07 -0.61 15.44
N THR A 6 -13.79 0.59 14.98
CA THR A 6 -14.01 1.03 13.60
C THR A 6 -12.68 1.17 12.84
N ILE A 7 -12.64 0.66 11.61
CA ILE A 7 -11.48 0.81 10.73
C ILE A 7 -11.89 1.21 9.31
N ILE A 8 -11.13 2.14 8.72
CA ILE A 8 -11.16 2.41 7.28
C ILE A 8 -10.07 1.56 6.61
N VAL A 9 -10.45 0.79 5.58
CA VAL A 9 -9.53 -0.02 4.76
C VAL A 9 -9.63 0.45 3.32
N THR A 10 -8.53 0.84 2.70
CA THR A 10 -8.56 1.39 1.34
C THR A 10 -8.13 0.38 0.29
N GLY A 11 -8.67 0.52 -0.95
CA GLY A 11 -8.32 -0.32 -2.09
C GLY A 11 -8.83 -1.76 -1.96
N CYS A 12 -10.12 -1.92 -1.64
CA CYS A 12 -10.73 -3.20 -1.32
C CYS A 12 -11.40 -3.92 -2.51
N SER A 13 -11.24 -3.44 -3.75
CA SER A 13 -11.79 -4.15 -4.92
C SER A 13 -11.10 -5.50 -5.19
N SER A 14 -9.92 -5.74 -4.62
CA SER A 14 -9.21 -7.02 -4.76
C SER A 14 -8.00 -7.13 -3.81
N GLY A 15 -7.31 -8.28 -3.85
CA GLY A 15 -6.00 -8.49 -3.24
C GLY A 15 -5.95 -8.25 -1.73
N ILE A 16 -4.92 -7.53 -1.27
CA ILE A 16 -4.67 -7.31 0.17
C ILE A 16 -5.85 -6.61 0.84
N GLY A 17 -6.36 -5.51 0.24
CA GLY A 17 -7.45 -4.73 0.83
C GLY A 17 -8.73 -5.54 1.01
N ALA A 18 -9.16 -6.26 -0.03
CA ALA A 18 -10.36 -7.10 0.03
C ALA A 18 -10.23 -8.22 1.07
N TYR A 19 -9.07 -8.88 1.13
CA TYR A 19 -8.80 -9.92 2.13
C TYR A 19 -8.82 -9.35 3.55
N CYS A 20 -8.08 -8.26 3.79
CA CYS A 20 -8.00 -7.62 5.11
C CYS A 20 -9.36 -7.11 5.58
N ALA A 21 -10.18 -6.54 4.67
CA ALA A 21 -11.52 -6.08 5.02
C ALA A 21 -12.41 -7.22 5.54
N ARG A 22 -12.42 -8.38 4.85
CA ARG A 22 -13.16 -9.57 5.27
C ARG A 22 -12.65 -10.13 6.59
N ALA A 23 -11.35 -10.29 6.71
CA ALA A 23 -10.72 -10.85 7.91
C ALA A 23 -10.92 -9.94 9.14
N LEU A 24 -10.84 -8.62 9.00
CA LEU A 24 -11.14 -7.66 10.06
C LEU A 24 -12.62 -7.71 10.46
N LYS A 25 -13.54 -7.84 9.50
CA LYS A 25 -14.97 -8.01 9.79
C LYS A 25 -15.21 -9.30 10.60
N ALA A 26 -14.58 -10.41 10.21
CA ALA A 26 -14.64 -11.67 10.96
C ALA A 26 -14.06 -11.56 12.38
N ASP A 27 -13.02 -10.72 12.57
CA ASP A 27 -12.45 -10.40 13.88
C ASP A 27 -13.29 -9.38 14.70
N GLY A 28 -14.49 -9.02 14.23
CA GLY A 28 -15.44 -8.19 14.97
C GLY A 28 -15.27 -6.68 14.77
N TRP A 29 -14.47 -6.21 13.81
CA TRP A 29 -14.38 -4.79 13.48
C TRP A 29 -15.59 -4.32 12.67
N ARG A 30 -16.01 -3.08 12.87
CA ARG A 30 -16.81 -2.34 11.91
C ARG A 30 -15.91 -1.81 10.82
N VAL A 31 -16.01 -2.37 9.61
CA VAL A 31 -15.11 -2.08 8.51
C VAL A 31 -15.79 -1.17 7.50
N PHE A 32 -15.17 -0.05 7.20
CA PHE A 32 -15.47 0.81 6.06
C PHE A 32 -14.43 0.54 4.98
N ALA A 33 -14.82 -0.22 3.98
CA ALA A 33 -13.96 -0.54 2.84
C ALA A 33 -14.09 0.51 1.76
N THR A 34 -13.00 0.82 1.04
CA THR A 34 -13.13 1.70 -0.12
C THR A 34 -12.78 1.01 -1.43
N VAL A 35 -13.51 1.39 -2.47
CA VAL A 35 -13.30 1.03 -3.86
C VAL A 35 -13.22 2.29 -4.71
N ARG A 36 -12.52 2.24 -5.84
CA ARG A 36 -12.39 3.41 -6.71
C ARG A 36 -13.56 3.61 -7.66
N LYS A 37 -14.19 2.53 -8.09
CA LYS A 37 -15.29 2.55 -9.07
C LYS A 37 -16.59 2.20 -8.39
N GLU A 38 -17.68 2.88 -8.77
CA GLU A 38 -19.04 2.56 -8.30
C GLU A 38 -19.45 1.12 -8.62
N THR A 39 -18.99 0.59 -9.76
CA THR A 39 -19.23 -0.79 -10.18
C THR A 39 -18.69 -1.84 -9.21
N ASP A 40 -17.74 -1.45 -8.36
CA ASP A 40 -17.11 -2.35 -7.39
C ASP A 40 -17.76 -2.30 -5.99
N LEU A 41 -18.78 -1.45 -5.77
CA LEU A 41 -19.42 -1.29 -4.47
C LEU A 41 -20.02 -2.61 -3.94
N GLY A 42 -20.66 -3.39 -4.81
CA GLY A 42 -21.28 -4.67 -4.43
C GLY A 42 -20.32 -5.81 -4.09
N LEU A 43 -19.00 -5.64 -4.31
CA LEU A 43 -18.03 -6.74 -4.15
C LEU A 43 -17.91 -7.28 -2.72
N LEU A 44 -18.25 -6.47 -1.72
CA LEU A 44 -18.16 -6.81 -0.29
C LEU A 44 -19.49 -6.77 0.45
N GLU A 45 -20.59 -6.49 -0.25
CA GLU A 45 -21.93 -6.41 0.36
C GLU A 45 -22.39 -7.72 0.97
N ALA A 46 -22.14 -8.84 0.28
CA ALA A 46 -22.47 -10.18 0.79
C ALA A 46 -21.73 -10.54 2.10
N ASP A 47 -20.58 -9.88 2.34
CA ASP A 47 -19.80 -10.02 3.57
C ASP A 47 -20.30 -9.07 4.68
N GLY A 48 -21.33 -8.26 4.43
CA GLY A 48 -21.87 -7.26 5.37
C GLY A 48 -20.87 -6.14 5.69
N ILE A 49 -20.02 -5.76 4.73
CA ILE A 49 -19.00 -4.72 4.86
C ILE A 49 -19.50 -3.43 4.21
N GLU A 50 -19.48 -2.33 4.96
CA GLU A 50 -19.83 -1.01 4.44
C GLU A 50 -18.77 -0.57 3.41
N THR A 51 -19.19 -0.45 2.13
CA THR A 51 -18.28 -0.10 1.04
C THR A 51 -18.62 1.30 0.51
N LEU A 52 -17.60 2.14 0.32
CA LEU A 52 -17.71 3.53 -0.12
C LEU A 52 -16.76 3.78 -1.31
N VAL A 53 -17.17 4.68 -2.21
CA VAL A 53 -16.31 5.11 -3.32
C VAL A 53 -15.30 6.12 -2.80
N MET A 54 -14.01 5.91 -3.10
CA MET A 54 -12.95 6.87 -2.83
C MET A 54 -11.80 6.70 -3.83
N ASP A 55 -11.42 7.80 -4.46
CA ASP A 55 -10.25 7.89 -5.31
C ASP A 55 -9.23 8.84 -4.68
N TYR A 56 -8.01 8.37 -4.46
CA TYR A 56 -6.93 9.16 -3.86
C TYR A 56 -6.54 10.39 -4.67
N THR A 57 -6.81 10.40 -5.98
CA THR A 57 -6.54 11.55 -6.86
C THR A 57 -7.63 12.62 -6.78
N ARG A 58 -8.72 12.36 -6.03
CA ARG A 58 -9.88 13.23 -5.91
C ARG A 58 -10.15 13.58 -4.45
N GLN A 59 -9.74 14.78 -4.05
CA GLN A 59 -9.86 15.26 -2.66
C GLN A 59 -11.32 15.30 -2.18
N ASP A 60 -12.28 15.60 -3.06
CA ASP A 60 -13.71 15.60 -2.74
C ASP A 60 -14.18 14.23 -2.25
N THR A 61 -13.72 13.13 -2.88
CA THR A 61 -14.08 11.77 -2.49
C THR A 61 -13.42 11.35 -1.16
N ILE A 62 -12.21 11.83 -0.89
CA ILE A 62 -11.53 11.61 0.40
C ILE A 62 -12.32 12.30 1.52
N SER A 63 -12.70 13.56 1.33
CA SER A 63 -13.47 14.33 2.31
C SER A 63 -14.86 13.72 2.53
N ALA A 64 -15.54 13.29 1.47
CA ALA A 64 -16.84 12.62 1.55
C ALA A 64 -16.74 11.30 2.35
N LEU A 65 -15.67 10.50 2.14
CA LEU A 65 -15.41 9.28 2.91
C LEU A 65 -15.30 9.60 4.41
N VAL A 66 -14.42 10.53 4.78
CA VAL A 66 -14.16 10.85 6.19
C VAL A 66 -15.42 11.41 6.86
N THR A 67 -16.17 12.30 6.19
CA THR A 67 -17.43 12.83 6.67
C THR A 67 -18.44 11.70 6.91
N THR A 68 -18.66 10.84 5.91
CA THR A 68 -19.64 9.73 6.00
C THR A 68 -19.28 8.77 7.14
N VAL A 69 -18.01 8.40 7.28
CA VAL A 69 -17.58 7.50 8.36
C VAL A 69 -17.73 8.18 9.71
N SER A 70 -17.36 9.46 9.84
CA SER A 70 -17.52 10.25 11.06
C SER A 70 -18.99 10.33 11.50
N GLU A 71 -19.91 10.64 10.59
CA GLU A 71 -21.35 10.71 10.86
C GLU A 71 -21.90 9.36 11.34
N ARG A 72 -21.54 8.26 10.63
CA ARG A 72 -22.02 6.91 10.95
C ARG A 72 -21.46 6.32 12.25
N THR A 73 -20.35 6.87 12.75
CA THR A 73 -19.64 6.37 13.92
C THR A 73 -19.64 7.35 15.09
N GLY A 74 -20.25 8.54 14.94
CA GLY A 74 -20.16 9.61 15.94
C GLY A 74 -18.71 10.12 16.13
N GLY A 75 -17.92 10.16 15.04
CA GLY A 75 -16.53 10.58 15.04
C GLY A 75 -15.53 9.50 15.47
N HIS A 76 -15.97 8.25 15.64
CA HIS A 76 -15.13 7.16 16.15
C HIS A 76 -14.43 6.42 15.00
N ILE A 77 -13.15 6.73 14.76
CA ILE A 77 -12.28 6.00 13.84
C ILE A 77 -11.07 5.51 14.64
N ASP A 78 -11.05 4.20 14.95
CA ASP A 78 -9.99 3.59 15.75
C ASP A 78 -8.76 3.26 14.91
N ALA A 79 -8.95 2.95 13.62
CA ALA A 79 -7.85 2.63 12.74
C ALA A 79 -8.06 3.09 11.29
N LEU A 80 -6.94 3.35 10.61
CA LEU A 80 -6.84 3.58 9.18
C LEU A 80 -5.80 2.62 8.60
N PHE A 81 -6.19 1.81 7.61
CA PHE A 81 -5.27 1.01 6.81
C PHE A 81 -5.22 1.55 5.38
N ASN A 82 -4.21 2.39 5.10
CA ASN A 82 -3.90 2.84 3.75
C ASN A 82 -3.24 1.70 2.96
N ASN A 83 -3.96 1.17 1.96
CA ASN A 83 -3.51 0.04 1.14
C ASN A 83 -3.70 0.28 -0.36
N GLY A 84 -4.72 1.04 -0.76
CA GLY A 84 -5.03 1.28 -2.17
C GLY A 84 -3.86 1.94 -2.92
N ALA A 85 -3.26 1.23 -3.85
CA ALA A 85 -2.10 1.67 -4.60
C ALA A 85 -2.02 0.97 -5.96
N TYR A 86 -1.22 1.52 -6.87
CA TYR A 86 -0.80 0.82 -8.08
C TYR A 86 0.71 0.98 -8.27
N GLY A 87 1.29 0.19 -9.17
CA GLY A 87 2.69 0.32 -9.55
C GLY A 87 2.81 0.65 -11.02
N GLN A 88 3.54 1.71 -11.34
CA GLN A 88 3.96 2.07 -12.69
C GLN A 88 5.34 1.46 -12.95
N PRO A 89 5.45 0.39 -13.74
CA PRO A 89 6.73 -0.09 -14.22
C PRO A 89 7.21 0.74 -15.40
N GLY A 90 8.52 0.74 -15.61
CA GLY A 90 9.19 1.40 -16.71
C GLY A 90 10.62 1.77 -16.33
N ALA A 91 11.50 1.86 -17.31
CA ALA A 91 12.80 2.51 -17.14
C ALA A 91 12.56 3.97 -16.81
N VAL A 92 13.35 4.53 -15.91
CA VAL A 92 13.11 5.91 -15.42
C VAL A 92 13.14 6.92 -16.56
N GLU A 93 14.01 6.73 -17.54
CA GLU A 93 14.12 7.61 -18.71
C GLU A 93 12.95 7.50 -19.70
N ASP A 94 12.20 6.40 -19.68
CA ASP A 94 11.04 6.18 -20.56
C ASP A 94 9.73 6.72 -19.96
N LEU A 95 9.72 7.06 -18.69
CA LEU A 95 8.53 7.56 -18.00
C LEU A 95 8.49 9.08 -18.03
N SER A 96 7.44 9.66 -18.60
CA SER A 96 7.23 11.09 -18.57
C SER A 96 7.03 11.60 -17.11
N THR A 97 7.30 12.88 -16.91
CA THR A 97 7.08 13.53 -15.61
C THR A 97 5.61 13.44 -15.17
N ASP A 98 4.66 13.46 -16.11
CA ASP A 98 3.24 13.38 -15.78
C ASP A 98 2.86 11.98 -15.28
N VAL A 99 3.39 10.92 -15.88
CA VAL A 99 3.24 9.55 -15.37
C VAL A 99 3.81 9.39 -13.96
N LEU A 100 4.96 10.03 -13.69
CA LEU A 100 5.53 10.06 -12.34
C LEU A 100 4.61 10.82 -11.36
N ARG A 101 4.04 11.95 -11.76
CA ARG A 101 3.06 12.69 -10.94
C ARG A 101 1.84 11.84 -10.61
N GLU A 102 1.22 11.17 -11.59
CA GLU A 102 0.09 10.26 -11.35
C GLU A 102 0.40 9.17 -10.32
N GLN A 103 1.61 8.61 -10.40
CA GLN A 103 2.07 7.61 -9.43
C GLN A 103 2.11 8.19 -8.01
N PHE A 104 2.58 9.43 -7.86
CA PHE A 104 2.64 10.13 -6.57
C PHE A 104 1.27 10.58 -6.08
N GLU A 105 0.40 11.07 -6.97
CA GLU A 105 -0.97 11.45 -6.59
C GLU A 105 -1.69 10.30 -5.89
N THR A 106 -1.65 9.11 -6.49
CA THR A 106 -2.32 7.94 -5.90
C THR A 106 -1.60 7.37 -4.68
N ASN A 107 -0.26 7.17 -4.76
CA ASN A 107 0.47 6.37 -3.77
C ASN A 107 1.05 7.19 -2.61
N PHE A 108 0.99 8.52 -2.69
CA PHE A 108 1.62 9.40 -1.71
C PHE A 108 0.70 10.55 -1.28
N PHE A 109 0.32 11.46 -2.20
CA PHE A 109 -0.45 12.65 -1.84
C PHE A 109 -1.86 12.32 -1.34
N GLY A 110 -2.57 11.42 -2.01
CA GLY A 110 -3.90 11.00 -1.55
C GLY A 110 -3.87 10.27 -0.20
N TRP A 111 -2.83 9.48 0.08
CA TRP A 111 -2.65 8.84 1.38
C TRP A 111 -2.37 9.87 2.49
N HIS A 112 -1.53 10.86 2.19
CA HIS A 112 -1.28 11.97 3.10
C HIS A 112 -2.58 12.73 3.41
N GLU A 113 -3.36 13.07 2.39
CA GLU A 113 -4.61 13.82 2.57
C GLU A 113 -5.62 13.06 3.42
N LEU A 114 -5.84 11.77 3.15
CA LEU A 114 -6.73 10.94 3.97
C LEU A 114 -6.23 10.84 5.42
N THR A 115 -4.95 10.61 5.60
CA THR A 115 -4.31 10.53 6.93
C THR A 115 -4.49 11.84 7.69
N ARG A 116 -4.26 12.98 7.02
CA ARG A 116 -4.41 14.32 7.59
C ARG A 116 -5.84 14.60 8.07
N GLN A 117 -6.84 14.12 7.34
CA GLN A 117 -8.26 14.30 7.71
C GLN A 117 -8.69 13.36 8.86
N VAL A 118 -8.10 12.17 8.97
CA VAL A 118 -8.45 11.20 10.03
C VAL A 118 -7.77 11.52 11.38
N ILE A 119 -6.56 12.06 11.38
CA ILE A 119 -5.80 12.38 12.60
C ILE A 119 -6.59 13.23 13.62
N PRO A 120 -7.29 14.31 13.24
CA PRO A 120 -8.05 15.11 14.21
C PRO A 120 -9.12 14.30 14.96
N LEU A 121 -9.79 13.37 14.30
CA LEU A 121 -10.79 12.50 14.90
C LEU A 121 -10.16 11.52 15.91
N MET A 122 -9.02 10.92 15.55
CA MET A 122 -8.25 10.08 16.47
C MET A 122 -7.68 10.87 17.65
N ARG A 123 -7.20 12.10 17.41
CA ARG A 123 -6.66 12.98 18.43
C ARG A 123 -7.71 13.40 19.46
N ALA A 124 -8.94 13.70 19.01
CA ALA A 124 -10.06 14.01 19.89
C ALA A 124 -10.39 12.86 20.87
N ARG A 125 -10.06 11.62 20.49
CA ARG A 125 -10.23 10.43 21.34
C ARG A 125 -8.98 10.04 22.13
N GLY A 126 -7.84 10.67 21.88
CA GLY A 126 -6.55 10.33 22.51
C GLY A 126 -6.03 8.95 22.13
N GLN A 127 -6.54 8.35 21.04
CA GLN A 127 -6.10 7.03 20.57
C GLN A 127 -6.35 6.84 19.08
N GLY A 128 -5.49 6.05 18.44
CA GLY A 128 -5.66 5.69 17.02
C GLY A 128 -4.56 4.75 16.52
N ARG A 129 -4.84 4.12 15.37
CA ARG A 129 -3.88 3.28 14.64
C ARG A 129 -3.88 3.66 13.18
N ILE A 130 -2.74 4.10 12.67
CA ILE A 130 -2.52 4.36 11.25
C ILE A 130 -1.50 3.35 10.74
N VAL A 131 -1.90 2.55 9.76
CA VAL A 131 -1.02 1.55 9.15
C VAL A 131 -0.94 1.82 7.66
N ASN A 132 0.25 2.07 7.16
CA ASN A 132 0.51 2.32 5.75
C ASN A 132 1.12 1.06 5.09
N CYS A 133 0.43 0.49 4.09
CA CYS A 133 0.95 -0.61 3.29
C CYS A 133 1.97 -0.10 2.27
N SER A 134 3.22 -0.03 2.69
CA SER A 134 4.35 0.31 1.85
C SER A 134 4.73 -0.87 0.92
N SER A 135 5.99 -1.14 0.80
CA SER A 135 6.57 -2.25 0.03
C SER A 135 8.03 -2.44 0.44
N ILE A 136 8.59 -3.61 0.20
CA ILE A 136 10.05 -3.78 0.17
C ILE A 136 10.71 -2.74 -0.75
N LEU A 137 10.01 -2.32 -1.81
CA LEU A 137 10.47 -1.28 -2.74
C LEU A 137 10.41 0.14 -2.16
N GLY A 138 9.90 0.33 -0.96
CA GLY A 138 10.09 1.53 -0.14
C GLY A 138 11.43 1.57 0.58
N LEU A 139 12.13 0.44 0.65
CA LEU A 139 13.41 0.28 1.36
C LEU A 139 14.55 -0.13 0.44
N VAL A 140 14.27 -0.85 -0.64
CA VAL A 140 15.24 -1.41 -1.59
C VAL A 140 14.83 -1.05 -3.01
N PRO A 141 15.69 -0.43 -3.84
CA PRO A 141 15.35 -0.13 -5.23
C PRO A 141 15.35 -1.40 -6.10
N TYR A 142 14.56 -1.36 -7.18
CA TYR A 142 14.51 -2.42 -8.18
C TYR A 142 14.40 -1.83 -9.59
N ARG A 143 15.06 -2.46 -10.58
CA ARG A 143 15.05 -1.98 -11.97
C ARG A 143 13.63 -1.97 -12.54
N PHE A 144 13.35 -1.06 -13.44
CA PHE A 144 12.04 -0.89 -14.07
C PHE A 144 10.88 -0.67 -13.09
N ARG A 145 11.16 -0.19 -11.88
CA ARG A 145 10.20 0.13 -10.83
C ARG A 145 10.43 1.52 -10.21
N GLY A 146 11.16 2.38 -10.95
CA GLY A 146 11.62 3.68 -10.42
C GLY A 146 10.52 4.56 -9.87
N ALA A 147 9.43 4.78 -10.60
CA ALA A 147 8.30 5.60 -10.17
C ALA A 147 7.64 5.04 -8.89
N TYR A 148 7.36 3.75 -8.87
CA TYR A 148 6.79 3.08 -7.70
C TYR A 148 7.74 3.10 -6.50
N THR A 149 9.02 2.77 -6.73
CA THR A 149 10.08 2.84 -5.72
C THR A 149 10.15 4.23 -5.11
N ALA A 150 10.23 5.28 -5.92
CA ALA A 150 10.30 6.66 -5.44
C ALA A 150 9.09 7.02 -4.56
N SER A 151 7.86 6.68 -5.00
CA SER A 151 6.65 6.94 -4.22
C SER A 151 6.65 6.21 -2.86
N LYS A 152 7.14 4.97 -2.81
CA LYS A 152 7.21 4.20 -1.56
C LYS A 152 8.35 4.66 -0.64
N PHE A 153 9.51 5.08 -1.18
CA PHE A 153 10.56 5.72 -0.37
C PHE A 153 10.08 7.03 0.26
N ALA A 154 9.36 7.86 -0.51
CA ALA A 154 8.74 9.08 0.02
C ALA A 154 7.75 8.76 1.15
N LEU A 155 6.91 7.73 0.96
CA LEU A 155 5.95 7.27 1.95
C LEU A 155 6.63 6.78 3.24
N GLU A 156 7.74 6.03 3.14
CA GLU A 156 8.53 5.57 4.28
C GLU A 156 9.00 6.78 5.12
N GLY A 157 9.65 7.75 4.49
CA GLY A 157 10.16 8.94 5.17
C GLY A 157 9.07 9.73 5.87
N LEU A 158 7.96 10.02 5.15
CA LEU A 158 6.83 10.77 5.70
C LEU A 158 6.18 10.01 6.87
N THR A 159 6.00 8.70 6.73
CA THR A 159 5.33 7.88 7.77
C THR A 159 6.14 7.81 9.05
N ILE A 160 7.45 7.64 8.98
CA ILE A 160 8.31 7.58 10.16
C ILE A 160 8.41 8.97 10.84
N THR A 161 8.45 10.05 10.07
CA THR A 161 8.40 11.41 10.61
C THR A 161 7.07 11.63 11.36
N LEU A 162 5.94 11.31 10.74
CA LEU A 162 4.62 11.41 11.36
C LEU A 162 4.53 10.58 12.66
N ARG A 163 5.12 9.37 12.67
CA ARG A 163 5.18 8.55 13.88
C ARG A 163 5.89 9.24 15.02
N MET A 164 7.00 9.95 14.78
CA MET A 164 7.73 10.71 15.79
C MET A 164 6.91 11.90 16.30
N GLU A 165 6.24 12.61 15.40
CA GLU A 165 5.40 13.78 15.73
C GLU A 165 4.14 13.40 16.55
N LEU A 166 3.64 12.19 16.41
CA LEU A 166 2.46 11.69 17.12
C LEU A 166 2.78 10.89 18.39
N GLN A 167 4.04 10.81 18.81
CA GLN A 167 4.51 9.94 19.89
C GLN A 167 3.68 10.04 21.18
N ASP A 168 3.30 11.25 21.58
CA ASP A 168 2.60 11.53 22.86
C ASP A 168 1.08 11.71 22.69
N SER A 169 0.56 11.44 21.49
CA SER A 169 -0.86 11.68 21.17
C SER A 169 -1.79 10.48 21.41
N GLY A 170 -1.24 9.31 21.74
CA GLY A 170 -1.97 8.04 21.77
C GLY A 170 -2.23 7.44 20.38
N ILE A 171 -1.79 8.13 19.31
CA ILE A 171 -1.93 7.64 17.92
C ILE A 171 -0.64 6.95 17.52
N HIS A 172 -0.74 5.68 17.13
CA HIS A 172 0.42 4.92 16.70
C HIS A 172 0.41 4.75 15.17
N VAL A 173 1.57 4.99 14.57
CA VAL A 173 1.76 4.88 13.10
C VAL A 173 2.74 3.75 12.81
N SER A 174 2.42 2.90 11.82
CA SER A 174 3.25 1.77 11.43
C SER A 174 3.25 1.58 9.91
N LEU A 175 4.31 0.95 9.43
CA LEU A 175 4.48 0.54 8.04
C LEU A 175 4.40 -0.98 7.95
N ILE A 176 3.75 -1.48 6.91
CA ILE A 176 3.85 -2.87 6.47
C ILE A 176 4.58 -2.86 5.14
N GLU A 177 5.66 -3.64 5.03
CA GLU A 177 6.50 -3.71 3.83
C GLU A 177 6.44 -5.12 3.21
N PRO A 178 5.41 -5.39 2.38
CA PRO A 178 5.32 -6.64 1.68
C PRO A 178 6.43 -6.77 0.62
N GLY A 179 6.95 -7.99 0.49
CA GLY A 179 7.60 -8.42 -0.73
C GLY A 179 6.56 -8.97 -1.72
N PRO A 180 6.86 -10.04 -2.48
CA PRO A 180 5.92 -10.62 -3.44
C PRO A 180 4.67 -11.20 -2.77
N ILE A 181 3.48 -10.64 -3.08
CA ILE A 181 2.17 -11.13 -2.63
C ILE A 181 1.30 -11.50 -3.84
N ALA A 182 0.56 -12.60 -3.73
CA ALA A 182 -0.34 -13.10 -4.76
C ALA A 182 -1.61 -12.23 -4.86
N THR A 183 -1.60 -11.25 -5.75
CA THR A 183 -2.68 -10.30 -5.98
C THR A 183 -2.78 -9.93 -7.46
N ARG A 184 -3.80 -9.18 -7.85
CA ARG A 184 -3.91 -8.58 -9.19
C ARG A 184 -2.92 -7.44 -9.46
N PHE A 185 -2.09 -7.05 -8.48
CA PHE A 185 -1.14 -5.94 -8.61
C PHE A 185 -0.22 -6.09 -9.83
N THR A 186 0.26 -7.32 -10.10
CA THR A 186 1.12 -7.61 -11.25
C THR A 186 0.39 -7.41 -12.59
N ALA A 187 -0.86 -7.87 -12.70
CA ALA A 187 -1.66 -7.69 -13.91
C ALA A 187 -2.00 -6.20 -14.15
N ASN A 188 -2.32 -5.47 -13.09
CA ASN A 188 -2.55 -4.02 -13.18
C ASN A 188 -1.29 -3.26 -13.60
N ALA A 189 -0.12 -3.68 -13.12
CA ALA A 189 1.16 -3.10 -13.51
C ALA A 189 1.50 -3.35 -14.99
N LEU A 190 1.12 -4.52 -15.54
CA LEU A 190 1.29 -4.84 -16.94
C LEU A 190 0.51 -3.86 -17.83
N ALA A 191 -0.77 -3.64 -17.53
CA ALA A 191 -1.60 -2.68 -18.28
C ALA A 191 -0.99 -1.27 -18.29
N LYS A 192 -0.35 -0.85 -17.19
CA LYS A 192 0.31 0.46 -17.09
C LYS A 192 1.62 0.56 -17.90
N ILE A 193 2.31 -0.53 -18.18
CA ILE A 193 3.44 -0.51 -19.14
C ILE A 193 2.91 -0.22 -20.55
N GLU A 194 1.88 -0.95 -20.98
CA GLU A 194 1.29 -0.82 -22.32
C GLU A 194 0.70 0.58 -22.56
N GLU A 195 0.17 1.21 -21.52
CA GLU A 195 -0.43 2.54 -21.56
C GLU A 195 0.62 3.66 -21.69
N HIS A 196 1.77 3.55 -21.01
CA HIS A 196 2.66 4.69 -20.79
C HIS A 196 4.07 4.55 -21.34
N VAL A 197 4.45 3.37 -21.87
CA VAL A 197 5.82 3.13 -22.35
C VAL A 197 5.84 2.80 -23.83
N ASP A 198 6.62 3.55 -24.60
CA ASP A 198 6.91 3.18 -25.99
C ASP A 198 7.92 2.03 -26.06
N LEU A 199 7.37 0.82 -26.02
CA LEU A 199 8.16 -0.43 -25.99
C LEU A 199 9.00 -0.66 -27.26
N LYS A 200 8.66 -0.01 -28.39
CA LYS A 200 9.33 -0.24 -29.68
C LYS A 200 10.58 0.62 -29.82
N HIS A 201 10.53 1.85 -29.35
CA HIS A 201 11.62 2.83 -29.56
C HIS A 201 12.49 3.02 -28.32
N SER A 202 12.16 2.36 -27.20
CA SER A 202 12.98 2.42 -25.99
C SER A 202 14.35 1.76 -26.18
N ALA A 203 15.38 2.38 -25.60
CA ALA A 203 16.71 1.77 -25.47
C ALA A 203 16.68 0.44 -24.69
N HIS A 204 15.61 0.19 -23.92
CA HIS A 204 15.39 -0.98 -23.07
C HIS A 204 14.40 -2.00 -23.70
N ALA A 205 14.15 -1.95 -25.02
CA ALA A 205 13.16 -2.80 -25.68
C ALA A 205 13.39 -4.32 -25.47
N VAL A 206 14.65 -4.75 -25.30
CA VAL A 206 14.99 -6.15 -25.02
C VAL A 206 14.58 -6.54 -23.61
N GLU A 207 14.93 -5.72 -22.63
CA GLU A 207 14.60 -5.95 -21.23
C GLU A 207 13.08 -5.89 -20.99
N TYR A 208 12.38 -4.99 -21.66
CA TYR A 208 10.91 -4.95 -21.59
C TYR A 208 10.27 -6.25 -22.06
N ARG A 209 10.74 -6.84 -23.16
CA ARG A 209 10.24 -8.16 -23.62
C ARG A 209 10.42 -9.22 -22.54
N GLN A 210 11.55 -9.23 -21.84
CA GLN A 210 11.81 -10.18 -20.74
C GLN A 210 10.89 -9.89 -19.53
N GLN A 211 10.70 -8.63 -19.18
CA GLN A 211 9.80 -8.24 -18.08
C GLN A 211 8.34 -8.61 -18.40
N LEU A 212 7.88 -8.36 -19.61
CA LEU A 212 6.54 -8.73 -20.06
C LEU A 212 6.32 -10.25 -20.02
N ALA A 213 7.30 -11.04 -20.46
CA ALA A 213 7.23 -12.49 -20.37
C ALA A 213 7.09 -12.97 -18.91
N ARG A 214 7.84 -12.38 -17.98
CA ARG A 214 7.72 -12.67 -16.53
C ARG A 214 6.36 -12.27 -15.97
N LEU A 215 5.84 -11.11 -16.35
CA LEU A 215 4.55 -10.62 -15.85
C LEU A 215 3.38 -11.44 -16.39
N ASN A 216 3.48 -11.94 -17.63
CA ASN A 216 2.50 -12.81 -18.26
C ASN A 216 2.56 -14.29 -17.80
N GLY A 217 3.40 -14.60 -16.82
CA GLY A 217 3.44 -15.94 -16.22
C GLY A 217 4.23 -16.98 -17.02
N THR A 218 4.92 -16.57 -18.11
CA THR A 218 5.82 -17.45 -18.90
C THR A 218 7.23 -17.51 -18.33
N GLY A 219 7.50 -16.72 -17.28
CA GLY A 219 8.78 -16.71 -16.56
C GLY A 219 8.80 -17.66 -15.35
N PRO A 220 9.94 -17.79 -14.66
CA PRO A 220 10.06 -18.66 -13.49
C PRO A 220 9.10 -18.24 -12.37
N VAL A 221 8.41 -19.23 -11.81
CA VAL A 221 7.47 -19.02 -10.69
C VAL A 221 8.22 -18.52 -9.45
N ASN A 222 7.81 -17.40 -8.90
CA ASN A 222 8.38 -16.90 -7.65
C ASN A 222 7.90 -17.76 -6.47
N LYS A 223 8.74 -18.69 -6.02
CA LYS A 223 8.46 -19.62 -4.92
C LYS A 223 8.28 -18.93 -3.54
N HIS A 224 8.62 -17.65 -3.44
CA HIS A 224 8.51 -16.87 -2.20
C HIS A 224 7.28 -15.95 -2.17
N LYS A 225 6.39 -16.10 -3.14
CA LYS A 225 5.14 -15.35 -3.20
C LYS A 225 4.16 -15.91 -2.16
N LEU A 226 3.76 -15.05 -1.21
CA LEU A 226 2.76 -15.38 -0.19
C LEU A 226 1.38 -14.89 -0.61
N GLY A 227 0.33 -15.39 0.05
CA GLY A 227 -1.02 -14.86 -0.10
C GLY A 227 -1.23 -13.57 0.72
N PRO A 228 -2.37 -12.89 0.53
CA PRO A 228 -2.72 -11.68 1.28
C PRO A 228 -2.89 -11.89 2.78
N GLU A 229 -3.14 -13.13 3.23
CA GLU A 229 -3.21 -13.52 4.65
C GLU A 229 -1.94 -13.16 5.41
N ALA A 230 -0.76 -13.29 4.78
CA ALA A 230 0.51 -12.93 5.41
C ALA A 230 0.61 -11.43 5.74
N VAL A 231 -0.05 -10.58 4.96
CA VAL A 231 -0.17 -9.14 5.25
C VAL A 231 -1.17 -8.90 6.36
N TYR A 232 -2.29 -9.63 6.37
CA TYR A 232 -3.29 -9.53 7.41
C TYR A 232 -2.73 -9.89 8.79
N ASP A 233 -1.93 -10.94 8.91
CA ASP A 233 -1.34 -11.38 10.19
C ASP A 233 -0.50 -10.27 10.83
N VAL A 234 0.29 -9.56 10.04
CA VAL A 234 1.09 -8.44 10.56
C VAL A 234 0.23 -7.19 10.79
N LEU A 235 -0.81 -6.94 9.97
CA LEU A 235 -1.78 -5.87 10.21
C LEU A 235 -2.49 -6.09 11.54
N LYS A 236 -2.99 -7.30 11.80
CA LYS A 236 -3.63 -7.69 13.07
C LYS A 236 -2.69 -7.45 14.25
N SER A 237 -1.40 -7.78 14.09
CA SER A 237 -0.38 -7.51 15.11
C SER A 237 -0.17 -6.01 15.35
N ALA A 238 -0.10 -5.20 14.29
CA ALA A 238 0.06 -3.74 14.38
C ALA A 238 -1.16 -3.07 15.05
N LEU A 239 -2.39 -3.55 14.75
CA LEU A 239 -3.63 -3.00 15.29
C LEU A 239 -3.84 -3.34 16.77
N ASN A 240 -3.34 -4.49 17.25
CA ASN A 240 -3.61 -4.99 18.60
C ASN A 240 -2.43 -4.82 19.59
N ALA A 241 -1.23 -4.53 19.10
CA ALA A 241 -0.07 -4.33 19.97
C ALA A 241 -0.24 -3.07 20.83
N LYS A 242 0.10 -3.14 22.12
CA LYS A 242 0.17 -1.97 23.02
C LYS A 242 1.16 -0.93 22.47
N ASN A 243 2.33 -1.40 22.06
CA ASN A 243 3.39 -0.60 21.43
C ASN A 243 3.73 -1.22 20.07
N PRO A 244 3.02 -0.84 18.98
CA PRO A 244 3.27 -1.41 17.66
C PRO A 244 4.63 -1.00 17.14
N ARG A 245 5.28 -1.92 16.43
CA ARG A 245 6.58 -1.65 15.78
C ARG A 245 6.42 -0.62 14.66
N PRO A 246 7.47 0.14 14.34
CA PRO A 246 7.44 1.06 13.20
C PRO A 246 7.35 0.31 11.86
N HIS A 247 8.01 -0.85 11.74
CA HIS A 247 8.13 -1.62 10.51
C HIS A 247 7.71 -3.09 10.70
N TYR A 248 6.96 -3.61 9.71
CA TYR A 248 6.51 -4.99 9.63
C TYR A 248 6.84 -5.60 8.26
N LEU A 249 8.07 -6.13 8.13
CA LEU A 249 8.51 -6.82 6.91
C LEU A 249 7.76 -8.14 6.73
N VAL A 250 7.06 -8.24 5.59
CA VAL A 250 6.33 -9.44 5.22
C VAL A 250 7.13 -10.37 4.34
N THR A 251 7.30 -11.39 4.00
CA THR A 251 8.05 -12.29 3.12
C THR A 251 9.54 -12.40 3.45
N THR A 252 10.09 -13.56 3.21
CA THR A 252 11.53 -13.81 3.37
C THR A 252 12.40 -12.93 2.48
N PRO A 253 12.08 -12.72 1.18
CA PRO A 253 12.86 -11.80 0.34
C PRO A 253 12.90 -10.37 0.86
N ALA A 254 11.79 -9.87 1.45
CA ALA A 254 11.78 -8.53 2.03
C ALA A 254 12.75 -8.43 3.22
N LYS A 255 12.73 -9.40 4.14
CA LYS A 255 13.63 -9.45 5.29
C LYS A 255 15.09 -9.55 4.86
N GLN A 256 15.38 -10.42 3.89
CA GLN A 256 16.75 -10.59 3.35
C GLN A 256 17.24 -9.34 2.62
N GLY A 257 16.42 -8.72 1.78
CA GLY A 257 16.77 -7.51 1.04
C GLY A 257 17.14 -6.34 1.96
N VAL A 258 16.38 -6.12 3.01
CA VAL A 258 16.66 -5.08 4.02
C VAL A 258 17.92 -5.41 4.81
N LEU A 259 18.11 -6.67 5.22
CA LEU A 259 19.30 -7.09 5.93
C LEU A 259 20.57 -6.90 5.07
N LEU A 260 20.53 -7.32 3.81
CA LEU A 260 21.65 -7.14 2.88
C LEU A 260 21.97 -5.66 2.65
N LYS A 261 20.94 -4.81 2.46
CA LYS A 261 21.14 -3.36 2.33
C LYS A 261 21.83 -2.75 3.55
N ARG A 262 21.54 -3.26 4.74
CA ARG A 262 22.13 -2.76 5.99
C ARG A 262 23.59 -3.23 6.20
N LEU A 263 23.93 -4.43 5.73
CA LEU A 263 25.22 -5.05 5.99
C LEU A 263 26.26 -4.80 4.89
N LEU A 264 25.81 -4.65 3.64
CA LEU A 264 26.74 -4.52 2.50
C LEU A 264 27.07 -3.06 2.22
N PRO A 265 28.34 -2.76 1.80
CA PRO A 265 28.65 -1.49 1.20
C PRO A 265 27.77 -1.20 -0.01
N ALA A 266 27.37 0.06 -0.22
CA ALA A 266 26.39 0.47 -1.23
C ALA A 266 26.72 -0.08 -2.64
N ASN A 267 27.98 0.03 -3.08
CA ASN A 267 28.42 -0.45 -4.40
C ASN A 267 28.22 -1.97 -4.58
N LEU A 268 28.49 -2.74 -3.52
CA LEU A 268 28.31 -4.20 -3.56
C LEU A 268 26.81 -4.55 -3.55
N PHE A 269 26.01 -3.87 -2.74
CA PHE A 269 24.58 -4.06 -2.68
C PHE A 269 23.93 -3.77 -4.04
N TYR A 270 24.18 -2.62 -4.67
CA TYR A 270 23.60 -2.29 -5.96
C TYR A 270 24.08 -3.19 -7.11
N ARG A 271 25.34 -3.68 -7.05
CA ARG A 271 25.82 -4.69 -8.00
C ARG A 271 25.05 -6.01 -7.86
N LEU A 272 24.73 -6.42 -6.62
CA LEU A 272 23.90 -7.60 -6.35
C LEU A 272 22.48 -7.39 -6.86
N MET A 273 21.85 -6.28 -6.53
CA MET A 273 20.47 -5.96 -6.97
C MET A 273 20.32 -5.98 -8.48
N ARG A 274 21.34 -5.52 -9.23
CA ARG A 274 21.33 -5.57 -10.70
C ARG A 274 21.33 -6.99 -11.26
N ARG A 275 21.78 -7.98 -10.50
CA ARG A 275 21.82 -9.40 -10.92
C ARG A 275 20.57 -10.19 -10.55
N LEU A 276 19.69 -9.63 -9.73
CA LEU A 276 18.44 -10.27 -9.29
C LEU A 276 17.25 -10.03 -10.25
N ASP A 277 17.51 -9.35 -11.36
CA ASP A 277 16.53 -9.10 -12.44
C ASP A 277 16.31 -10.32 -13.34
#